data_21ccddfef9e55eab7c8eaeb7619f9d4f
#
_entry.id   21ccddfef9e55eab7c8eaeb7619f9d4f
#
_cell.length_a   1.000
_cell.length_b   1.000
_cell.length_c   1.000
_cell.angle_alpha   90.00
_cell.angle_beta   90.00
_cell.angle_gamma   90.00
#
_symmetry.space_group_name_H-M   'P 1'
#
loop_
_entity.id
_entity.type
_entity.pdbx_description
1 polymer ?
#
loop_
_entity_poly.entity_id
_entity_poly.type
_entity_poly.pdbx_seq_one_letter_code
_entity_poly.pdbx_strand_id
1 'polypeptide(L)'
;MLPHLPSVPTADELHRVRGIVDAARWSDGKITAGTQSAQVKNNRQLPQDCRESREAREIVLAALDRSALFVTGALPHRIFPPLFNRYEGSANAFGNHVDNSVRTDPLTREHTRTDVSCTLFLSAPEDYDGGELVIEDTFGCQTVKLPAGDMILYPSSSVHRVEPVTRGARIASFFWVQS
;
A
#
# COMPACT_ATOMS: atom_id res chain seq x y z
N MET A 1 12.92 14.64 -1.76
CA MET A 1 12.18 14.07 -2.93
C MET A 1 11.95 12.60 -2.64
N LEU A 2 10.72 12.12 -2.73
CA LEU A 2 10.39 10.71 -2.53
C LEU A 2 10.61 9.92 -3.84
N PRO A 3 11.21 8.71 -3.78
CA PRO A 3 11.38 7.88 -4.97
C PRO A 3 10.03 7.45 -5.56
N HIS A 4 9.78 7.83 -6.82
CA HIS A 4 8.67 7.39 -7.64
C HIS A 4 9.17 6.33 -8.63
N LEU A 5 8.56 5.15 -8.61
CA LEU A 5 8.90 4.01 -9.46
C LEU A 5 7.76 3.78 -10.46
N PRO A 6 7.96 4.13 -11.74
CA PRO A 6 6.91 3.93 -12.74
C PRO A 6 6.80 2.46 -13.16
N SER A 7 5.59 2.04 -13.47
CA SER A 7 5.27 0.76 -14.13
C SER A 7 5.96 -0.47 -13.50
N VAL A 8 5.85 -0.63 -12.17
CA VAL A 8 6.50 -1.74 -11.45
C VAL A 8 5.96 -3.11 -11.92
N PRO A 9 4.64 -3.40 -11.92
CA PRO A 9 4.10 -4.54 -12.65
C PRO A 9 3.95 -4.21 -14.14
N THR A 10 4.05 -5.22 -14.99
CA THR A 10 3.63 -5.10 -16.39
C THR A 10 2.14 -4.84 -16.50
N ALA A 11 1.67 -4.39 -17.67
CA ALA A 11 0.23 -4.15 -17.90
C ALA A 11 -0.61 -5.43 -17.67
N ASP A 12 -0.12 -6.59 -18.09
CA ASP A 12 -0.80 -7.87 -17.88
C ASP A 12 -0.83 -8.29 -16.41
N GLU A 13 0.26 -8.07 -15.68
CA GLU A 13 0.32 -8.33 -14.24
C GLU A 13 -0.61 -7.40 -13.46
N LEU A 14 -0.62 -6.11 -13.81
CA LEU A 14 -1.55 -5.14 -13.22
C LEU A 14 -3.00 -5.54 -13.46
N HIS A 15 -3.33 -5.92 -14.69
CA HIS A 15 -4.68 -6.40 -15.04
C HIS A 15 -5.07 -7.65 -14.24
N ARG A 16 -4.16 -8.62 -14.10
CA ARG A 16 -4.40 -9.83 -13.29
C ARG A 16 -4.59 -9.51 -11.81
N VAL A 17 -3.72 -8.67 -11.22
CA VAL A 17 -3.86 -8.25 -9.82
C VAL A 17 -5.21 -7.56 -9.61
N ARG A 18 -5.60 -6.63 -10.49
CA ARG A 18 -6.90 -5.95 -10.42
C ARG A 18 -8.06 -6.94 -10.50
N GLY A 19 -8.05 -7.86 -11.45
CA GLY A 19 -9.10 -8.89 -11.56
C GLY A 19 -9.24 -9.74 -10.30
N ILE A 20 -8.13 -10.11 -9.67
CA ILE A 20 -8.12 -10.87 -8.42
C ILE A 20 -8.72 -10.05 -7.26
N VAL A 21 -8.23 -8.82 -7.04
CA VAL A 21 -8.66 -8.00 -5.89
C VAL A 21 -10.07 -7.46 -6.06
N ASP A 22 -10.53 -7.21 -7.29
CA ASP A 22 -11.90 -6.75 -7.56
C ASP A 22 -12.94 -7.86 -7.30
N ALA A 23 -12.58 -9.12 -7.53
CA ALA A 23 -13.43 -10.29 -7.25
C ALA A 23 -13.42 -10.70 -5.77
N ALA A 24 -12.51 -10.17 -4.97
CA ALA A 24 -12.30 -10.59 -3.59
C ALA A 24 -13.32 -10.01 -2.61
N ARG A 25 -13.43 -10.64 -1.44
CA ARG A 25 -14.23 -10.13 -0.31
C ARG A 25 -13.36 -9.25 0.59
N TRP A 26 -13.74 -8.01 0.71
CA TRP A 26 -13.06 -7.01 1.53
C TRP A 26 -13.60 -7.00 2.96
N SER A 27 -12.69 -6.87 3.94
CA SER A 27 -12.99 -6.77 5.37
C SER A 27 -12.68 -5.38 5.91
N ASP A 28 -13.10 -5.08 7.14
CA ASP A 28 -12.73 -3.84 7.83
C ASP A 28 -11.20 -3.78 8.02
N GLY A 29 -10.59 -2.69 7.51
CA GLY A 29 -9.15 -2.51 7.56
C GLY A 29 -8.57 -2.27 8.96
N LYS A 30 -9.40 -2.00 9.96
CA LYS A 30 -8.97 -1.82 11.36
C LYS A 30 -8.33 -3.06 11.94
N ILE A 31 -8.65 -4.25 11.42
CA ILE A 31 -8.11 -5.54 11.88
C ILE A 31 -6.56 -5.57 11.85
N THR A 32 -5.93 -4.84 10.92
CA THR A 32 -4.47 -4.82 10.77
C THR A 32 -3.80 -3.57 11.35
N ALA A 33 -4.57 -2.67 11.93
CA ALA A 33 -4.05 -1.44 12.53
C ALA A 33 -3.66 -1.67 13.99
N GLY A 34 -2.58 -1.01 14.41
CA GLY A 34 -2.29 -0.87 15.85
C GLY A 34 -3.35 -0.01 16.54
N THR A 35 -3.39 -0.04 17.87
CA THR A 35 -4.45 0.59 18.70
C THR A 35 -4.66 2.07 18.37
N GLN A 36 -3.58 2.80 18.11
CA GLN A 36 -3.63 4.23 17.76
C GLN A 36 -4.14 4.45 16.34
N SER A 37 -3.55 3.77 15.37
CA SER A 37 -3.91 3.92 13.95
C SER A 37 -5.35 3.45 13.66
N ALA A 38 -5.87 2.48 14.44
CA ALA A 38 -7.25 2.01 14.30
C ALA A 38 -8.30 3.09 14.56
N GLN A 39 -7.98 4.13 15.35
CA GLN A 39 -8.90 5.23 15.66
C GLN A 39 -9.16 6.14 14.44
N VAL A 40 -8.20 6.25 13.54
CA VAL A 40 -8.25 7.13 12.36
C VAL A 40 -8.33 6.35 11.05
N LYS A 41 -8.29 5.01 11.10
CA LYS A 41 -8.37 4.15 9.93
C LYS A 41 -9.82 3.83 9.58
N ASN A 42 -10.22 4.23 8.39
CA ASN A 42 -11.56 3.99 7.86
C ASN A 42 -11.46 3.54 6.40
N ASN A 43 -11.06 2.28 6.20
CA ASN A 43 -10.93 1.66 4.89
C ASN A 43 -11.29 0.18 4.94
N ARG A 44 -11.29 -0.46 3.78
CA ARG A 44 -11.38 -1.91 3.65
C ARG A 44 -10.02 -2.50 3.32
N GLN A 45 -9.80 -3.74 3.69
CA GLN A 45 -8.57 -4.48 3.44
C GLN A 45 -8.87 -5.94 3.12
N LEU A 46 -8.05 -6.55 2.25
CA LEU A 46 -8.13 -7.99 2.02
C LEU A 46 -7.58 -8.75 3.24
N PRO A 47 -8.27 -9.81 3.71
CA PRO A 47 -7.71 -10.73 4.68
C PRO A 47 -6.38 -11.31 4.17
N GLN A 48 -5.37 -11.36 5.05
CA GLN A 48 -4.02 -11.78 4.63
C GLN A 48 -3.93 -13.25 4.25
N ASP A 49 -4.80 -14.08 4.81
CA ASP A 49 -4.87 -15.53 4.63
C ASP A 49 -5.83 -15.98 3.52
N CYS A 50 -6.58 -15.06 2.87
CA CYS A 50 -7.44 -15.43 1.77
C CYS A 50 -6.62 -15.80 0.51
N ARG A 51 -7.23 -16.59 -0.37
CA ARG A 51 -6.61 -17.05 -1.62
C ARG A 51 -6.22 -15.88 -2.51
N GLU A 52 -7.12 -14.92 -2.67
CA GLU A 52 -6.95 -13.75 -3.53
C GLU A 52 -5.76 -12.88 -3.06
N SER A 53 -5.60 -12.70 -1.75
CA SER A 53 -4.47 -11.97 -1.19
C SER A 53 -3.15 -12.67 -1.48
N ARG A 54 -3.11 -14.00 -1.39
CA ARG A 54 -1.90 -14.78 -1.70
C ARG A 54 -1.54 -14.70 -3.18
N GLU A 55 -2.50 -14.94 -4.08
CA GLU A 55 -2.27 -14.89 -5.52
C GLU A 55 -1.83 -13.49 -6.00
N ALA A 56 -2.50 -12.43 -5.55
CA ALA A 56 -2.12 -11.06 -5.90
C ALA A 56 -0.73 -10.69 -5.36
N ARG A 57 -0.40 -11.12 -4.15
CA ARG A 57 0.90 -10.92 -3.50
C ARG A 57 2.05 -11.54 -4.31
N GLU A 58 1.88 -12.76 -4.79
CA GLU A 58 2.90 -13.44 -5.61
C GLU A 58 3.23 -12.64 -6.87
N ILE A 59 2.22 -12.08 -7.54
CA ILE A 59 2.41 -11.25 -8.72
C ILE A 59 3.17 -9.97 -8.35
N VAL A 60 2.78 -9.29 -7.28
CA VAL A 60 3.46 -8.07 -6.82
C VAL A 60 4.90 -8.35 -6.45
N LEU A 61 5.19 -9.41 -5.67
CA LEU A 61 6.55 -9.77 -5.28
C LEU A 61 7.43 -10.10 -6.50
N ALA A 62 6.90 -10.83 -7.49
CA ALA A 62 7.63 -11.12 -8.71
C ALA A 62 7.94 -9.84 -9.53
N ALA A 63 7.03 -8.87 -9.53
CA ALA A 63 7.27 -7.56 -10.17
C ALA A 63 8.36 -6.76 -9.44
N LEU A 64 8.37 -6.77 -8.11
CA LEU A 64 9.39 -6.12 -7.29
C LEU A 64 10.78 -6.70 -7.51
N ASP A 65 10.89 -8.04 -7.56
CA ASP A 65 12.16 -8.75 -7.76
C ASP A 65 12.83 -8.37 -9.09
N ARG A 66 12.04 -8.09 -10.11
CA ARG A 66 12.55 -7.64 -11.42
C ARG A 66 12.85 -6.15 -11.52
N SER A 67 12.36 -5.35 -10.59
CA SER A 67 12.48 -3.89 -10.63
C SER A 67 13.83 -3.42 -10.08
N ALA A 68 14.77 -3.09 -10.97
CA ALA A 68 16.04 -2.52 -10.58
C ALA A 68 15.90 -1.22 -9.77
N LEU A 69 14.89 -0.38 -10.10
CA LEU A 69 14.58 0.84 -9.35
C LEU A 69 14.12 0.54 -7.93
N PHE A 70 13.31 -0.51 -7.75
CA PHE A 70 12.90 -0.94 -6.41
C PHE A 70 14.09 -1.45 -5.60
N VAL A 71 14.89 -2.34 -6.17
CA VAL A 71 16.05 -2.92 -5.49
C VAL A 71 17.04 -1.83 -5.07
N THR A 72 17.34 -0.87 -5.95
CA THR A 72 18.28 0.21 -5.65
C THR A 72 17.70 1.30 -4.75
N GLY A 73 16.40 1.55 -4.83
CA GLY A 73 15.73 2.59 -4.04
C GLY A 73 15.35 2.16 -2.63
N ALA A 74 14.99 0.88 -2.43
CA ALA A 74 14.56 0.33 -1.15
C ALA A 74 15.65 -0.47 -0.43
N LEU A 75 16.68 -0.98 -1.14
CA LEU A 75 17.76 -1.85 -0.62
C LEU A 75 17.20 -2.98 0.25
N PRO A 76 16.30 -3.84 -0.28
CA PRO A 76 15.51 -4.73 0.55
C PRO A 76 16.36 -5.87 1.13
N HIS A 77 16.47 -5.89 2.46
CA HIS A 77 16.92 -7.05 3.21
C HIS A 77 15.74 -8.00 3.45
N ARG A 78 14.56 -7.44 3.80
CA ARG A 78 13.32 -8.20 3.99
C ARG A 78 12.13 -7.36 3.54
N ILE A 79 11.17 -8.00 2.87
CA ILE A 79 9.90 -7.39 2.46
C ILE A 79 8.78 -8.00 3.31
N PHE A 80 8.03 -7.16 4.04
CA PHE A 80 6.78 -7.61 4.65
C PHE A 80 5.77 -7.95 3.54
N PRO A 81 5.05 -9.09 3.63
CA PRO A 81 4.15 -9.51 2.57
C PRO A 81 3.16 -8.42 2.15
N PRO A 82 3.07 -8.07 0.84
CA PRO A 82 2.15 -7.04 0.36
C PRO A 82 0.71 -7.25 0.81
N LEU A 83 0.10 -6.17 1.29
CA LEU A 83 -1.30 -6.08 1.69
C LEU A 83 -2.06 -5.25 0.67
N PHE A 84 -3.39 -5.35 0.68
CA PHE A 84 -4.26 -4.63 -0.26
C PHE A 84 -5.31 -3.86 0.50
N ASN A 85 -5.49 -2.58 0.17
CA ASN A 85 -6.51 -1.72 0.73
C ASN A 85 -7.43 -1.13 -0.34
N ARG A 86 -8.65 -0.77 0.09
CA ARG A 86 -9.67 -0.14 -0.73
C ARG A 86 -10.35 0.97 0.07
N TYR A 87 -10.48 2.13 -0.55
CA TYR A 87 -11.14 3.30 -0.02
C TYR A 87 -12.30 3.66 -0.92
N GLU A 88 -13.51 3.64 -0.41
CA GLU A 88 -14.75 3.97 -1.14
C GLU A 88 -15.92 4.23 -0.20
N GLY A 89 -16.91 4.95 -0.64
CA GLY A 89 -18.17 5.17 0.09
C GLY A 89 -17.93 5.72 1.49
N SER A 90 -18.43 5.03 2.52
CA SER A 90 -18.23 5.41 3.92
C SER A 90 -16.89 4.93 4.53
N ALA A 91 -16.20 4.00 3.87
CA ALA A 91 -14.89 3.46 4.28
C ALA A 91 -13.79 4.08 3.40
N ASN A 92 -13.56 5.38 3.52
CA ASN A 92 -12.97 6.19 2.47
C ASN A 92 -11.69 6.95 2.85
N ALA A 93 -11.18 6.83 4.08
CA ALA A 93 -10.04 7.64 4.53
C ALA A 93 -9.13 6.90 5.51
N PHE A 94 -7.92 7.40 5.69
CA PHE A 94 -7.04 7.03 6.77
C PHE A 94 -6.33 8.29 7.27
N GLY A 95 -6.65 8.72 8.48
CA GLY A 95 -6.12 9.95 9.06
C GLY A 95 -4.62 9.88 9.37
N ASN A 96 -4.07 10.98 9.86
CA ASN A 96 -2.65 11.10 10.18
C ASN A 96 -2.18 9.99 11.11
N HIS A 97 -1.14 9.29 10.70
CA HIS A 97 -0.48 8.23 11.47
C HIS A 97 0.97 8.05 11.04
N VAL A 98 1.72 7.35 11.86
CA VAL A 98 3.05 6.83 11.58
C VAL A 98 2.94 5.31 11.57
N ASP A 99 3.65 4.65 10.69
CA ASP A 99 3.67 3.19 10.64
C ASP A 99 4.36 2.58 11.88
N ASN A 100 3.91 1.39 12.29
CA ASN A 100 4.55 0.68 13.38
C ASN A 100 5.98 0.33 12.98
N SER A 101 6.96 0.59 13.86
CA SER A 101 8.39 0.33 13.60
C SER A 101 8.75 -1.13 13.35
N VAL A 102 7.90 -2.05 13.82
CA VAL A 102 8.04 -3.49 13.56
C VAL A 102 6.69 -4.08 13.23
N ARG A 103 6.64 -4.88 12.18
CA ARG A 103 5.47 -5.67 11.78
C ARG A 103 5.75 -7.14 12.00
N THR A 104 4.77 -7.86 12.52
CA THR A 104 4.80 -9.33 12.66
C THR A 104 3.85 -9.94 11.64
N ASP A 105 4.36 -10.81 10.80
CA ASP A 105 3.51 -11.60 9.91
C ASP A 105 2.69 -12.60 10.76
N PRO A 106 1.37 -12.54 10.73
CA PRO A 106 0.54 -13.43 11.55
C PRO A 106 0.63 -14.91 11.13
N LEU A 107 1.05 -15.19 9.89
CA LEU A 107 1.14 -16.54 9.35
C LEU A 107 2.48 -17.20 9.69
N THR A 108 3.60 -16.48 9.51
CA THR A 108 4.94 -17.02 9.72
C THR A 108 5.53 -16.68 11.09
N ARG A 109 4.94 -15.69 11.79
CA ARG A 109 5.44 -15.10 13.06
C ARG A 109 6.76 -14.35 12.91
N GLU A 110 7.21 -14.14 11.71
CA GLU A 110 8.43 -13.38 11.45
C GLU A 110 8.23 -11.89 11.67
N HIS A 111 9.27 -11.23 12.17
CA HIS A 111 9.31 -9.79 12.39
C HIS A 111 10.02 -9.10 11.24
N THR A 112 9.47 -7.97 10.80
CA THR A 112 10.08 -7.09 9.80
C THR A 112 10.15 -5.68 10.38
N ARG A 113 11.34 -5.09 10.46
CA ARG A 113 11.50 -3.67 10.76
C ARG A 113 10.99 -2.86 9.56
N THR A 114 10.24 -1.82 9.83
CA THR A 114 9.64 -0.98 8.79
C THR A 114 10.51 0.26 8.56
N ASP A 115 11.50 0.16 7.69
CA ASP A 115 12.37 1.29 7.35
C ASP A 115 11.74 2.14 6.23
N VAL A 116 11.22 1.47 5.20
CA VAL A 116 10.60 2.08 4.04
C VAL A 116 9.16 1.60 3.90
N SER A 117 8.22 2.53 3.79
CA SER A 117 6.84 2.27 3.41
C SER A 117 6.68 2.37 1.89
N CYS A 118 5.94 1.43 1.32
CA CYS A 118 5.71 1.31 -0.12
C CYS A 118 4.22 1.35 -0.39
N THR A 119 3.81 2.14 -1.39
CA THR A 119 2.44 2.15 -1.90
C THR A 119 2.46 2.00 -3.42
N LEU A 120 1.96 0.86 -3.90
CA LEU A 120 1.73 0.56 -5.32
C LEU A 120 0.28 0.88 -5.64
N PHE A 121 0.05 1.87 -6.52
CA PHE A 121 -1.29 2.27 -6.95
C PHE A 121 -1.86 1.24 -7.93
N LEU A 122 -3.11 0.82 -7.69
CA LEU A 122 -3.81 -0.16 -8.52
C LEU A 122 -5.06 0.43 -9.20
N SER A 123 -5.54 1.61 -8.80
CA SER A 123 -6.56 2.39 -9.49
C SER A 123 -5.92 3.51 -10.28
N ALA A 124 -6.47 3.81 -11.46
CA ALA A 124 -6.04 4.98 -12.23
C ALA A 124 -6.52 6.28 -11.54
N PRO A 125 -5.78 7.40 -11.63
CA PRO A 125 -6.15 8.66 -10.97
C PRO A 125 -7.54 9.18 -11.34
N GLU A 126 -8.01 8.92 -12.56
CA GLU A 126 -9.31 9.31 -13.09
C GLU A 126 -10.47 8.44 -12.57
N ASP A 127 -10.19 7.26 -12.01
CA ASP A 127 -11.21 6.34 -11.49
C ASP A 127 -11.83 6.82 -10.17
N TYR A 128 -11.18 7.76 -9.48
CA TYR A 128 -11.64 8.24 -8.18
C TYR A 128 -11.29 9.71 -7.93
N ASP A 129 -12.06 10.39 -7.09
CA ASP A 129 -11.80 11.74 -6.63
C ASP A 129 -11.38 11.74 -5.16
N GLY A 130 -10.46 12.63 -4.78
CA GLY A 130 -9.80 12.58 -3.49
C GLY A 130 -8.80 11.42 -3.41
N GLY A 131 -8.60 10.88 -2.22
CA GLY A 131 -7.77 9.69 -2.00
C GLY A 131 -6.27 9.90 -2.21
N GLU A 132 -5.80 11.14 -2.22
CA GLU A 132 -4.39 11.46 -2.27
C GLU A 132 -3.67 10.88 -1.05
N LEU A 133 -2.49 10.30 -1.27
CA LEU A 133 -1.56 9.96 -0.21
C LEU A 133 -0.75 11.21 0.11
N VAL A 134 -0.93 11.74 1.31
CA VAL A 134 -0.20 12.91 1.79
C VAL A 134 0.85 12.45 2.77
N ILE A 135 2.11 12.84 2.53
CA ILE A 135 3.29 12.46 3.32
C ILE A 135 3.94 13.73 3.82
N GLU A 136 4.09 13.83 5.14
CA GLU A 136 4.72 14.96 5.82
C GLU A 136 6.11 14.55 6.31
N ASP A 137 7.12 15.26 5.89
CA ASP A 137 8.50 15.08 6.32
C ASP A 137 9.11 16.42 6.75
N THR A 138 10.39 16.41 7.15
CA THR A 138 11.13 17.60 7.59
C THR A 138 11.22 18.69 6.49
N PHE A 139 11.05 18.32 5.22
CA PHE A 139 11.16 19.24 4.07
C PHE A 139 9.80 19.68 3.53
N GLY A 140 8.72 19.35 4.21
CA GLY A 140 7.36 19.77 3.86
C GLY A 140 6.41 18.62 3.58
N CYS A 141 5.30 18.95 2.95
CA CYS A 141 4.20 18.03 2.66
C CYS A 141 4.20 17.69 1.17
N GLN A 142 4.12 16.41 0.85
CA GLN A 142 4.00 15.90 -0.52
C GLN A 142 2.65 15.20 -0.70
N THR A 143 1.93 15.61 -1.74
CA THR A 143 0.65 15.00 -2.12
C THR A 143 0.86 14.11 -3.34
N VAL A 144 0.51 12.84 -3.22
CA VAL A 144 0.82 11.80 -4.20
C VAL A 144 -0.46 11.12 -4.67
N LYS A 145 -0.67 11.10 -6.00
CA LYS A 145 -1.73 10.37 -6.70
C LYS A 145 -1.17 9.93 -8.05
N LEU A 146 -0.72 8.68 -8.14
CA LEU A 146 0.04 8.16 -9.27
C LEU A 146 -0.84 7.28 -10.19
N PRO A 147 -0.42 7.10 -11.45
CA PRO A 147 -1.01 6.12 -12.35
C PRO A 147 -1.05 4.71 -11.75
N ALA A 148 -2.01 3.89 -12.19
CA ALA A 148 -2.04 2.49 -11.83
C ALA A 148 -0.79 1.76 -12.34
N GLY A 149 -0.16 0.98 -11.48
CA GLY A 149 1.14 0.33 -11.74
C GLY A 149 2.35 1.10 -11.22
N ASP A 150 2.20 2.36 -10.86
CA ASP A 150 3.27 3.16 -10.29
C ASP A 150 3.34 3.01 -8.77
N MET A 151 4.54 3.16 -8.21
CA MET A 151 4.78 3.01 -6.79
C MET A 151 5.55 4.20 -6.21
N ILE A 152 5.24 4.56 -4.97
CA ILE A 152 5.97 5.54 -4.17
C ILE A 152 6.64 4.86 -2.98
N LEU A 153 7.89 5.26 -2.70
CA LEU A 153 8.62 4.88 -1.49
C LEU A 153 8.75 6.09 -0.57
N TYR A 154 8.57 5.88 0.74
CA TYR A 154 8.75 6.93 1.74
C TYR A 154 9.19 6.35 3.08
N PRO A 155 9.88 7.14 3.93
CA PRO A 155 10.27 6.67 5.26
C PRO A 155 9.06 6.28 6.09
N SER A 156 9.07 5.09 6.69
CA SER A 156 7.95 4.63 7.53
C SER A 156 7.72 5.48 8.78
N SER A 157 8.72 6.28 9.17
CA SER A 157 8.65 7.24 10.27
C SER A 157 7.96 8.56 9.89
N SER A 158 7.65 8.79 8.62
CA SER A 158 6.92 9.98 8.18
C SER A 158 5.46 9.93 8.64
N VAL A 159 4.92 11.07 9.08
CA VAL A 159 3.48 11.21 9.26
C VAL A 159 2.80 11.20 7.90
N HIS A 160 1.80 10.36 7.73
CA HIS A 160 1.08 10.30 6.45
C HIS A 160 -0.40 9.99 6.64
N ARG A 161 -1.18 10.26 5.59
CA ARG A 161 -2.63 10.02 5.55
C ARG A 161 -3.10 9.72 4.14
N VAL A 162 -4.28 9.13 4.04
CA VAL A 162 -5.04 9.05 2.78
C VAL A 162 -6.27 9.94 2.92
N GLU A 163 -6.34 10.97 2.07
CA GLU A 163 -7.46 11.90 2.03
C GLU A 163 -8.77 11.17 1.68
N PRO A 164 -9.93 11.68 2.08
CA PRO A 164 -11.20 11.04 1.79
C PRO A 164 -11.43 10.85 0.28
N VAL A 165 -11.77 9.62 -0.11
CA VAL A 165 -12.27 9.34 -1.46
C VAL A 165 -13.74 9.76 -1.51
N THR A 166 -14.07 10.66 -2.42
CA THR A 166 -15.42 11.25 -2.55
C THR A 166 -16.22 10.67 -3.71
N ARG A 167 -15.55 10.06 -4.70
CA ARG A 167 -16.15 9.34 -5.83
C ARG A 167 -15.27 8.15 -6.19
N GLY A 168 -15.85 7.07 -6.67
CA GLY A 168 -15.13 5.89 -7.14
C GLY A 168 -14.47 5.09 -6.03
N ALA A 169 -13.40 4.35 -6.39
CA ALA A 169 -12.65 3.50 -5.46
C ALA A 169 -11.14 3.61 -5.69
N ARG A 170 -10.41 3.96 -4.63
CA ARG A 170 -8.95 3.89 -4.61
C ARG A 170 -8.52 2.53 -4.09
N ILE A 171 -7.82 1.77 -4.91
CA ILE A 171 -7.23 0.48 -4.55
C ILE A 171 -5.71 0.59 -4.64
N ALA A 172 -5.01 0.07 -3.64
CA ALA A 172 -3.56 0.03 -3.63
C ALA A 172 -3.05 -1.24 -2.94
N SER A 173 -1.84 -1.67 -3.33
CA SER A 173 -1.04 -2.58 -2.52
C SER A 173 -0.07 -1.76 -1.67
N PHE A 174 0.08 -2.13 -0.40
CA PHE A 174 0.98 -1.45 0.52
C PHE A 174 1.75 -2.48 1.36
N PHE A 175 2.99 -2.16 1.64
CA PHE A 175 3.90 -3.03 2.40
C PHE A 175 5.09 -2.25 2.93
N TRP A 176 5.94 -2.94 3.69
CA TRP A 176 7.13 -2.34 4.29
C TRP A 176 8.37 -3.12 3.91
N VAL A 177 9.46 -2.40 3.84
CA VAL A 177 10.79 -2.96 3.59
C VAL A 177 11.68 -2.67 4.79
N GLN A 178 12.35 -3.72 5.24
CA GLN A 178 13.54 -3.60 6.07
C GLN A 178 14.73 -3.49 5.12
N SER A 179 15.38 -2.35 5.13
CA SER A 179 16.61 -2.07 4.40
C SER A 179 17.82 -2.56 5.14
#